data_e671244effb358fd65f4ce237fd90462
#
_entry.id   e671244effb358fd65f4ce237fd90462
#
_cell.length_a   1.000
_cell.length_b   1.000
_cell.length_c   1.000
_cell.angle_alpha   90.00
_cell.angle_beta   90.00
_cell.angle_gamma   90.00
#
_symmetry.space_group_name_H-M   'P 1'
#
loop_
_entity.id
_entity.type
_entity.pdbx_description
1 polymer ?
#
loop_
_entity_poly.entity_id
_entity_poly.type
_entity_poly.pdbx_seq_one_letter_code
_entity_poly.pdbx_strand_id
1 'polypeptide(L)'
;MRQQTYRVMVLLVVLMGWSVATIAADTPDAHAEDRKQLLQIFSEIENGINEQNIERMVAQMDENATVIWLNAEASRGHADIKAYYKRMVGTGDAILKKYMTKAKVAAPARFMGDIAVADGTMEDEFVPIKRDAFKMNSNWSVTCAKLNGKWKIVHLHLSANVFNNSLLDEVKQMVWYAAAGGLLAGLVLMFGIGRLMRGKRAD
;
A
#
# COMPACT_ATOMS: atom_id res chain seq x y z
N MET A 1 10.32 -84.78 44.15
CA MET A 1 9.58 -83.52 43.91
C MET A 1 10.52 -82.61 43.14
N ARG A 2 10.37 -82.48 41.84
CA ARG A 2 11.22 -81.70 40.96
C ARG A 2 10.45 -80.42 40.59
N GLN A 3 10.92 -79.27 41.06
CA GLN A 3 10.47 -78.01 40.55
C GLN A 3 11.15 -77.70 39.21
N GLN A 4 10.37 -77.61 38.16
CA GLN A 4 10.83 -77.16 36.86
C GLN A 4 10.61 -75.66 36.81
N THR A 5 11.74 -74.93 36.81
CA THR A 5 11.80 -73.51 36.65
C THR A 5 11.72 -73.16 35.14
N TYR A 6 10.59 -72.68 34.65
CA TYR A 6 10.48 -72.16 33.33
C TYR A 6 11.17 -70.78 33.22
N ARG A 7 12.31 -70.75 32.57
CA ARG A 7 12.93 -69.48 32.17
C ARG A 7 12.17 -68.93 30.99
N VAL A 8 11.33 -67.93 31.22
CA VAL A 8 10.73 -67.13 30.17
C VAL A 8 11.82 -66.17 29.70
N MET A 9 12.33 -66.48 28.53
CA MET A 9 13.26 -65.60 27.78
C MET A 9 12.43 -64.52 27.11
N VAL A 10 12.32 -63.35 27.78
CA VAL A 10 11.70 -62.18 27.19
C VAL A 10 12.67 -61.62 26.15
N LEU A 11 12.38 -61.87 24.87
CA LEU A 11 13.05 -61.21 23.75
C LEU A 11 12.54 -59.77 23.68
N LEU A 12 13.31 -58.84 24.25
CA LEU A 12 13.11 -57.43 24.06
C LEU A 12 13.58 -57.07 22.62
N VAL A 13 12.64 -57.08 21.70
CA VAL A 13 12.86 -56.49 20.37
C VAL A 13 12.83 -54.96 20.56
N VAL A 14 14.00 -54.39 20.71
CA VAL A 14 14.19 -52.95 20.64
C VAL A 14 13.96 -52.56 19.17
N LEU A 15 12.72 -52.21 18.85
CA LEU A 15 12.40 -51.48 17.65
C LEU A 15 13.01 -50.09 17.79
N MET A 16 14.27 -49.94 17.37
CA MET A 16 14.81 -48.62 17.04
C MET A 16 13.99 -48.08 15.88
N GLY A 17 12.95 -47.31 16.24
CA GLY A 17 12.27 -46.46 15.29
C GLY A 17 13.28 -45.45 14.78
N TRP A 18 13.88 -45.75 13.64
CA TRP A 18 14.50 -44.71 12.84
C TRP A 18 13.38 -43.79 12.38
N SER A 19 13.19 -42.71 13.15
CA SER A 19 12.50 -41.53 12.64
C SER A 19 13.33 -41.06 11.44
N VAL A 20 12.99 -41.50 10.25
CA VAL A 20 13.41 -40.86 9.02
C VAL A 20 12.76 -39.50 9.10
N ALA A 21 13.49 -38.52 9.65
CA ALA A 21 13.17 -37.14 9.39
C ALA A 21 13.24 -37.01 7.87
N THR A 22 12.07 -37.06 7.22
CA THR A 22 11.92 -36.60 5.87
C THR A 22 12.34 -35.16 5.90
N ILE A 23 13.61 -34.90 5.59
CA ILE A 23 14.04 -33.58 5.14
C ILE A 23 13.13 -33.37 3.93
N ALA A 24 12.10 -32.54 4.10
CA ALA A 24 11.33 -32.07 2.98
C ALA A 24 12.38 -31.39 2.07
N ALA A 25 12.76 -32.12 1.01
CA ALA A 25 13.60 -31.55 -0.01
C ALA A 25 12.85 -30.30 -0.48
N ASP A 26 13.47 -29.16 -0.30
CA ASP A 26 12.96 -27.87 -0.78
C ASP A 26 12.71 -28.09 -2.26
N THR A 27 11.43 -28.28 -2.62
CA THR A 27 11.06 -28.45 -4.04
C THR A 27 11.46 -27.15 -4.70
N PRO A 28 12.33 -27.16 -5.72
CA PRO A 28 12.77 -25.93 -6.37
C PRO A 28 11.52 -25.12 -6.76
N ASP A 29 11.45 -23.85 -6.35
CA ASP A 29 10.33 -22.99 -6.74
C ASP A 29 10.30 -22.92 -8.28
N ALA A 30 9.29 -23.56 -8.89
CA ALA A 30 9.12 -23.60 -10.34
C ALA A 30 9.03 -22.19 -10.96
N HIS A 31 8.76 -21.16 -10.14
CA HIS A 31 8.63 -19.76 -10.55
C HIS A 31 9.75 -18.88 -10.03
N ALA A 32 10.90 -19.43 -9.59
CA ALA A 32 11.98 -18.62 -8.99
C ALA A 32 12.46 -17.48 -9.90
N GLU A 33 12.68 -17.77 -11.20
CA GLU A 33 13.11 -16.76 -12.16
C GLU A 33 11.99 -15.76 -12.48
N ASP A 34 10.75 -16.21 -12.56
CA ASP A 34 9.58 -15.35 -12.74
C ASP A 34 9.41 -14.38 -11.56
N ARG A 35 9.57 -14.87 -10.32
CA ARG A 35 9.54 -14.00 -9.11
C ARG A 35 10.63 -12.95 -9.14
N LYS A 36 11.83 -13.30 -9.58
CA LYS A 36 12.93 -12.34 -9.70
C LYS A 36 12.61 -11.22 -10.68
N GLN A 37 12.02 -11.55 -11.83
CA GLN A 37 11.57 -10.55 -12.82
C GLN A 37 10.46 -9.67 -12.23
N LEU A 38 9.48 -10.23 -11.51
CA LEU A 38 8.42 -9.45 -10.86
C LEU A 38 8.97 -8.52 -9.78
N LEU A 39 9.95 -8.94 -8.99
CA LEU A 39 10.62 -8.09 -8.01
C LEU A 39 11.42 -6.97 -8.67
N GLN A 40 12.00 -7.23 -9.84
CA GLN A 40 12.65 -6.18 -10.63
C GLN A 40 11.64 -5.14 -11.11
N ILE A 41 10.49 -5.56 -11.65
CA ILE A 41 9.38 -4.66 -12.05
C ILE A 41 8.94 -3.81 -10.85
N PHE A 42 8.74 -4.44 -9.68
CA PHE A 42 8.38 -3.75 -8.45
C PHE A 42 9.39 -2.64 -8.09
N SER A 43 10.69 -2.97 -8.10
CA SER A 43 11.76 -2.01 -7.82
C SER A 43 11.81 -0.88 -8.86
N GLU A 44 11.61 -1.18 -10.14
CA GLU A 44 11.61 -0.18 -11.20
C GLU A 44 10.42 0.79 -11.08
N ILE A 45 9.24 0.31 -10.68
CA ILE A 45 8.08 1.16 -10.40
C ILE A 45 8.35 2.07 -9.19
N GLU A 46 8.82 1.52 -8.06
CA GLU A 46 9.13 2.30 -6.86
C GLU A 46 10.19 3.37 -7.14
N ASN A 47 11.28 3.00 -7.81
CA ASN A 47 12.32 3.94 -8.20
C ASN A 47 11.79 5.01 -9.18
N GLY A 48 10.98 4.61 -10.17
CA GLY A 48 10.35 5.55 -11.11
C GLY A 48 9.47 6.58 -10.39
N ILE A 49 8.69 6.17 -9.40
CA ILE A 49 7.90 7.06 -8.56
C ILE A 49 8.83 8.04 -7.80
N ASN A 50 9.83 7.53 -7.08
CA ASN A 50 10.69 8.32 -6.21
C ASN A 50 11.61 9.29 -6.99
N GLU A 51 11.97 8.93 -8.21
CA GLU A 51 12.73 9.77 -9.14
C GLU A 51 11.86 10.71 -9.99
N GLN A 52 10.54 10.64 -9.86
CA GLN A 52 9.57 11.36 -10.69
C GLN A 52 9.72 11.02 -12.20
N ASN A 53 10.09 9.77 -12.51
CA ASN A 53 10.39 9.31 -13.85
C ASN A 53 9.25 8.42 -14.40
N ILE A 54 8.26 9.04 -15.04
CA ILE A 54 7.11 8.32 -15.59
C ILE A 54 7.49 7.35 -16.72
N GLU A 55 8.54 7.65 -17.49
CA GLU A 55 8.99 6.78 -18.58
C GLU A 55 9.54 5.45 -18.02
N ARG A 56 10.24 5.50 -16.90
CA ARG A 56 10.72 4.32 -16.18
C ARG A 56 9.56 3.46 -15.69
N MET A 57 8.49 4.07 -15.21
CA MET A 57 7.29 3.37 -14.74
C MET A 57 6.55 2.69 -15.89
N VAL A 58 6.21 3.41 -16.96
CA VAL A 58 5.45 2.83 -18.09
C VAL A 58 6.26 1.79 -18.86
N ALA A 59 7.59 1.83 -18.82
CA ALA A 59 8.43 0.79 -19.41
C ALA A 59 8.20 -0.59 -18.80
N GLN A 60 7.66 -0.68 -17.57
CA GLN A 60 7.32 -1.92 -16.90
C GLN A 60 5.88 -2.40 -17.21
N MET A 61 5.10 -1.58 -17.90
CA MET A 61 3.69 -1.82 -18.18
C MET A 61 3.48 -2.28 -19.62
N ASP A 62 2.40 -2.99 -19.86
CA ASP A 62 1.89 -3.26 -21.22
C ASP A 62 1.37 -1.96 -21.85
N GLU A 63 1.39 -1.88 -23.17
CA GLU A 63 0.93 -0.71 -23.92
C GLU A 63 -0.52 -0.33 -23.58
N ASN A 64 -1.36 -1.33 -23.27
CA ASN A 64 -2.78 -1.20 -22.95
C ASN A 64 -3.06 -1.35 -21.46
N ALA A 65 -2.05 -1.28 -20.61
CA ALA A 65 -2.22 -1.42 -19.16
C ALA A 65 -3.26 -0.45 -18.61
N THR A 66 -4.03 -0.91 -17.62
CA THR A 66 -4.97 -0.07 -16.90
C THR A 66 -4.42 0.24 -15.51
N VAL A 67 -4.45 1.51 -15.12
CA VAL A 67 -4.10 1.95 -13.76
C VAL A 67 -5.32 2.63 -13.13
N ILE A 68 -5.74 2.13 -11.98
CA ILE A 68 -6.73 2.80 -11.11
C ILE A 68 -5.96 3.52 -10.00
N TRP A 69 -6.07 4.85 -10.00
CA TRP A 69 -5.34 5.72 -9.07
C TRP A 69 -6.06 5.89 -7.73
N LEU A 70 -5.35 6.41 -6.73
CA LEU A 70 -5.90 6.65 -5.37
C LEU A 70 -7.14 7.54 -5.34
N ASN A 71 -7.31 8.42 -6.32
CA ASN A 71 -8.47 9.30 -6.47
C ASN A 71 -9.62 8.67 -7.29
N ALA A 72 -9.58 7.34 -7.50
CA ALA A 72 -10.52 6.55 -8.30
C ALA A 72 -10.56 6.88 -9.80
N GLU A 73 -9.66 7.71 -10.32
CA GLU A 73 -9.52 7.88 -11.76
C GLU A 73 -8.88 6.64 -12.39
N ALA A 74 -9.27 6.34 -13.63
CA ALA A 74 -8.71 5.26 -14.43
C ALA A 74 -7.96 5.80 -15.62
N SER A 75 -6.71 5.33 -15.81
CA SER A 75 -5.92 5.58 -17.03
C SER A 75 -5.76 4.29 -17.81
N ARG A 76 -5.88 4.34 -19.13
CA ARG A 76 -5.77 3.18 -20.03
C ARG A 76 -4.71 3.43 -21.10
N GLY A 77 -3.70 2.58 -21.09
CA GLY A 77 -2.54 2.69 -21.98
C GLY A 77 -1.55 3.78 -21.55
N HIS A 78 -0.36 3.72 -22.11
CA HIS A 78 0.76 4.59 -21.73
C HIS A 78 0.45 6.09 -21.89
N ALA A 79 -0.32 6.48 -22.91
CA ALA A 79 -0.66 7.88 -23.15
C ALA A 79 -1.48 8.48 -22.00
N ASP A 80 -2.55 7.80 -21.57
CA ASP A 80 -3.40 8.25 -20.48
C ASP A 80 -2.65 8.25 -19.14
N ILE A 81 -1.82 7.22 -18.90
CA ILE A 81 -1.01 7.10 -17.67
C ILE A 81 -0.05 8.29 -17.57
N LYS A 82 0.66 8.62 -18.66
CA LYS A 82 1.56 9.77 -18.71
C LYS A 82 0.82 11.10 -18.56
N ALA A 83 -0.34 11.24 -19.20
CA ALA A 83 -1.17 12.44 -19.09
C ALA A 83 -1.67 12.67 -17.68
N TYR A 84 -2.17 11.60 -17.01
CA TYR A 84 -2.55 11.66 -15.60
C TYR A 84 -1.37 12.07 -14.71
N TYR A 85 -0.22 11.39 -14.87
CA TYR A 85 0.96 11.67 -14.06
C TYR A 85 1.41 13.13 -14.20
N LYS A 86 1.51 13.63 -15.43
CA LYS A 86 1.89 15.04 -15.71
C LYS A 86 0.92 16.05 -15.08
N ARG A 87 -0.38 15.73 -15.04
CA ARG A 87 -1.39 16.58 -14.38
C ARG A 87 -1.26 16.54 -12.86
N MET A 88 -0.86 15.39 -12.31
CA MET A 88 -0.78 15.19 -10.86
C MET A 88 0.54 15.66 -10.28
N VAL A 89 1.67 15.35 -10.92
CA VAL A 89 3.02 15.54 -10.37
C VAL A 89 3.89 16.36 -11.31
N GLY A 90 4.44 17.46 -10.82
CA GLY A 90 5.33 18.31 -11.61
C GLY A 90 5.34 19.76 -11.18
N THR A 91 5.48 20.65 -12.15
CA THR A 91 5.50 22.12 -11.97
C THR A 91 4.28 22.77 -12.64
N GLY A 92 4.08 24.05 -12.43
CA GLY A 92 2.97 24.81 -13.00
C GLY A 92 1.64 24.46 -12.36
N ASP A 93 0.67 23.99 -13.14
CA ASP A 93 -0.69 23.68 -12.70
C ASP A 93 -0.85 22.27 -12.09
N ALA A 94 0.25 21.54 -11.91
CA ALA A 94 0.20 20.23 -11.24
C ALA A 94 -0.29 20.38 -9.78
N ILE A 95 -0.87 19.31 -9.24
CA ILE A 95 -1.37 19.29 -7.86
C ILE A 95 -0.23 19.09 -6.87
N LEU A 96 0.70 18.21 -7.21
CA LEU A 96 1.83 17.81 -6.39
C LEU A 96 3.14 18.31 -7.01
N LYS A 97 3.97 18.92 -6.19
CA LYS A 97 5.37 19.20 -6.53
C LYS A 97 6.17 17.90 -6.59
N LYS A 98 5.85 16.96 -5.70
CA LYS A 98 6.54 15.68 -5.56
C LYS A 98 5.62 14.62 -4.96
N TYR A 99 5.79 13.39 -5.40
CA TYR A 99 5.20 12.19 -4.78
C TYR A 99 6.30 11.16 -4.56
N MET A 100 6.34 10.60 -3.37
CA MET A 100 7.29 9.55 -2.99
C MET A 100 6.55 8.41 -2.33
N THR A 101 7.08 7.19 -2.45
CA THR A 101 6.51 6.01 -1.79
C THR A 101 7.59 5.08 -1.30
N LYS A 102 7.26 4.33 -0.26
CA LYS A 102 7.99 3.14 0.18
C LYS A 102 7.03 1.97 0.18
N ALA A 103 7.17 1.12 -0.83
CA ALA A 103 6.27 0.00 -1.03
C ALA A 103 6.79 -1.28 -0.35
N LYS A 104 5.86 -2.14 0.04
CA LYS A 104 6.15 -3.47 0.61
C LYS A 104 5.22 -4.49 -0.04
N VAL A 105 5.76 -5.65 -0.39
CA VAL A 105 5.00 -6.81 -0.87
C VAL A 105 4.42 -7.53 0.34
N ALA A 106 3.11 -7.84 0.32
CA ALA A 106 2.44 -8.53 1.42
C ALA A 106 2.74 -10.03 1.46
N ALA A 107 2.81 -10.66 0.29
CA ALA A 107 3.10 -12.08 0.13
C ALA A 107 3.71 -12.36 -1.25
N PRO A 108 4.38 -13.51 -1.44
CA PRO A 108 4.88 -13.90 -2.76
C PRO A 108 3.77 -13.92 -3.81
N ALA A 109 4.09 -13.46 -5.03
CA ALA A 109 3.15 -13.44 -6.15
C ALA A 109 2.53 -14.83 -6.39
N ARG A 110 1.24 -14.87 -6.70
CA ARG A 110 0.49 -16.08 -7.07
C ARG A 110 0.48 -16.20 -8.59
N PHE A 111 0.88 -17.35 -9.10
CA PHE A 111 0.92 -17.63 -10.53
C PHE A 111 -0.29 -18.43 -10.98
N MET A 112 -0.80 -18.11 -12.17
CA MET A 112 -1.88 -18.80 -12.87
C MET A 112 -1.49 -18.86 -14.35
N GLY A 113 -0.62 -19.84 -14.69
CA GLY A 113 0.03 -19.88 -16.01
C GLY A 113 0.88 -18.62 -16.24
N ASP A 114 0.64 -17.95 -17.34
CA ASP A 114 1.32 -16.70 -17.71
C ASP A 114 0.76 -15.44 -17.04
N ILE A 115 -0.05 -15.60 -16.00
CA ILE A 115 -0.57 -14.50 -15.18
C ILE A 115 0.00 -14.59 -13.77
N ALA A 116 0.40 -13.47 -13.20
CA ALA A 116 0.80 -13.35 -11.81
C ALA A 116 0.04 -12.21 -11.13
N VAL A 117 -0.41 -12.46 -9.89
CA VAL A 117 -1.08 -11.46 -9.05
C VAL A 117 -0.29 -11.26 -7.78
N ALA A 118 -0.07 -10.01 -7.42
CA ALA A 118 0.57 -9.61 -6.17
C ALA A 118 -0.13 -8.38 -5.58
N ASP A 119 0.07 -8.18 -4.28
CA ASP A 119 -0.46 -7.06 -3.54
C ASP A 119 0.48 -6.65 -2.41
N GLY A 120 0.22 -5.48 -1.85
CA GLY A 120 1.01 -4.97 -0.76
C GLY A 120 0.57 -3.61 -0.26
N THR A 121 1.42 -3.01 0.57
CA THR A 121 1.18 -1.72 1.21
C THR A 121 2.17 -0.68 0.72
N MET A 122 1.81 0.60 0.87
CA MET A 122 2.68 1.74 0.61
C MET A 122 2.62 2.74 1.77
N GLU A 123 3.77 3.32 2.07
CA GLU A 123 3.91 4.51 2.89
C GLU A 123 4.17 5.68 1.94
N ASP A 124 3.13 6.44 1.65
CA ASP A 124 3.15 7.51 0.65
C ASP A 124 3.45 8.87 1.29
N GLU A 125 4.25 9.69 0.62
CA GLU A 125 4.50 11.07 0.96
C GLU A 125 4.12 11.97 -0.23
N PHE A 126 3.14 12.83 0.00
CA PHE A 126 2.64 13.81 -0.96
C PHE A 126 3.16 15.19 -0.59
N VAL A 127 3.76 15.89 -1.54
CA VAL A 127 4.21 17.27 -1.40
C VAL A 127 3.38 18.16 -2.33
N PRO A 128 2.20 18.65 -1.90
CA PRO A 128 1.36 19.51 -2.72
C PRO A 128 2.02 20.86 -3.00
N ILE A 129 1.60 21.54 -4.08
CA ILE A 129 2.13 22.88 -4.42
C ILE A 129 1.55 23.96 -3.48
N LYS A 130 0.28 23.80 -3.04
CA LYS A 130 -0.49 24.85 -2.34
C LYS A 130 -0.77 24.57 -0.86
N ARG A 131 -0.21 23.51 -0.28
CA ARG A 131 -0.40 23.15 1.13
C ARG A 131 0.81 22.36 1.64
N ASP A 132 0.84 22.10 2.95
CA ASP A 132 1.89 21.32 3.58
C ASP A 132 1.93 19.88 3.09
N ALA A 133 3.12 19.28 3.14
CA ALA A 133 3.31 17.88 2.84
C ALA A 133 2.58 17.01 3.86
N PHE A 134 2.05 15.87 3.40
CA PHE A 134 1.38 14.91 4.25
C PHE A 134 1.75 13.48 3.87
N LYS A 135 1.60 12.56 4.81
CA LYS A 135 1.83 11.12 4.61
C LYS A 135 0.52 10.36 4.70
N MET A 136 0.40 9.29 3.94
CA MET A 136 -0.76 8.42 3.95
C MET A 136 -0.32 6.99 3.70
N ASN A 137 -0.95 6.03 4.38
CA ASN A 137 -0.80 4.63 4.06
C ASN A 137 -1.83 4.24 3.01
N SER A 138 -1.38 3.51 2.01
CA SER A 138 -2.23 3.00 0.95
C SER A 138 -1.90 1.53 0.64
N ASN A 139 -2.71 0.90 -0.21
CA ASN A 139 -2.48 -0.44 -0.70
C ASN A 139 -2.38 -0.43 -2.21
N TRP A 140 -1.65 -1.40 -2.73
CA TRP A 140 -1.57 -1.67 -4.16
C TRP A 140 -1.92 -3.12 -4.44
N SER A 141 -2.49 -3.38 -5.60
CA SER A 141 -2.61 -4.71 -6.17
C SER A 141 -2.27 -4.65 -7.66
N VAL A 142 -1.61 -5.68 -8.15
CA VAL A 142 -1.11 -5.73 -9.50
C VAL A 142 -1.42 -7.08 -10.14
N THR A 143 -1.80 -7.03 -11.41
CA THR A 143 -1.81 -8.19 -12.31
C THR A 143 -0.73 -8.00 -13.34
N CYS A 144 0.16 -8.96 -13.46
CA CYS A 144 1.17 -9.04 -14.48
C CYS A 144 0.85 -10.19 -15.44
N ALA A 145 1.20 -10.02 -16.72
CA ALA A 145 1.13 -11.07 -17.73
C ALA A 145 2.51 -11.28 -18.36
N LYS A 146 2.81 -12.54 -18.71
CA LYS A 146 4.03 -12.90 -19.42
C LYS A 146 3.79 -12.81 -20.92
N LEU A 147 4.16 -11.69 -21.51
CA LEU A 147 3.95 -11.36 -22.91
C LEU A 147 5.26 -11.54 -23.69
N ASN A 148 5.28 -12.43 -24.67
CA ASN A 148 6.48 -12.73 -25.47
C ASN A 148 7.71 -13.08 -24.57
N GLY A 149 7.47 -13.85 -23.50
CA GLY A 149 8.50 -14.29 -22.56
C GLY A 149 8.94 -13.24 -21.53
N LYS A 150 8.34 -12.04 -21.51
CA LYS A 150 8.64 -10.95 -20.56
C LYS A 150 7.42 -10.63 -19.71
N TRP A 151 7.60 -10.49 -18.42
CA TRP A 151 6.56 -10.02 -17.53
C TRP A 151 6.31 -8.53 -17.70
N LYS A 152 5.02 -8.15 -17.77
CA LYS A 152 4.55 -6.76 -17.85
C LYS A 152 3.35 -6.57 -16.94
N ILE A 153 3.22 -5.39 -16.35
CA ILE A 153 2.01 -4.99 -15.62
C ILE A 153 0.91 -4.75 -16.65
N VAL A 154 -0.22 -5.45 -16.52
CA VAL A 154 -1.43 -5.25 -17.32
C VAL A 154 -2.51 -4.51 -16.54
N HIS A 155 -2.50 -4.61 -15.22
CA HIS A 155 -3.41 -3.87 -14.35
C HIS A 155 -2.71 -3.51 -13.04
N LEU A 156 -2.87 -2.25 -12.60
CA LEU A 156 -2.44 -1.76 -11.30
C LEU A 156 -3.61 -1.02 -10.64
N HIS A 157 -3.87 -1.34 -9.38
CA HIS A 157 -4.90 -0.67 -8.58
C HIS A 157 -4.28 -0.15 -7.29
N LEU A 158 -4.53 1.12 -7.01
CA LEU A 158 -4.15 1.80 -5.78
C LEU A 158 -5.41 2.11 -4.96
N SER A 159 -5.34 1.93 -3.65
CA SER A 159 -6.46 2.22 -2.74
C SER A 159 -5.98 2.77 -1.40
N ALA A 160 -6.81 3.58 -0.76
CA ALA A 160 -6.56 4.13 0.57
C ALA A 160 -7.75 3.90 1.48
N ASN A 161 -7.54 3.93 2.80
CA ASN A 161 -8.61 3.83 3.77
C ASN A 161 -9.39 5.15 3.81
N VAL A 162 -10.61 5.16 3.29
CA VAL A 162 -11.47 6.35 3.25
C VAL A 162 -12.05 6.72 4.62
N PHE A 163 -12.04 5.81 5.60
CA PHE A 163 -12.58 6.05 6.94
C PHE A 163 -11.53 6.50 7.95
N ASN A 164 -10.25 6.27 7.65
CA ASN A 164 -9.13 6.61 8.53
C ASN A 164 -7.89 6.94 7.70
N ASN A 165 -7.67 8.23 7.44
CA ASN A 165 -6.52 8.72 6.71
C ASN A 165 -6.18 10.16 7.16
N SER A 166 -4.96 10.61 6.85
CA SER A 166 -4.44 11.90 7.27
C SER A 166 -5.26 13.10 6.75
N LEU A 167 -5.88 12.99 5.57
CA LEU A 167 -6.74 14.05 5.03
C LEU A 167 -8.00 14.22 5.87
N LEU A 168 -8.61 13.12 6.30
CA LEU A 168 -9.78 13.14 7.17
C LEU A 168 -9.45 13.72 8.55
N ASP A 169 -8.28 13.42 9.09
CA ASP A 169 -7.84 13.94 10.39
C ASP A 169 -7.57 15.45 10.31
N GLU A 170 -6.99 15.93 9.22
CA GLU A 170 -6.81 17.35 8.96
C GLU A 170 -8.16 18.10 8.91
N VAL A 171 -9.16 17.55 8.22
CA VAL A 171 -10.52 18.13 8.17
C VAL A 171 -11.15 18.16 9.57
N LYS A 172 -11.03 17.11 10.36
CA LYS A 172 -11.53 17.08 11.74
C LYS A 172 -10.88 18.18 12.59
N GLN A 173 -9.57 18.38 12.48
CA GLN A 173 -8.87 19.44 13.19
C GLN A 173 -9.39 20.85 12.77
N MET A 174 -9.58 21.09 11.48
CA MET A 174 -10.14 22.36 10.99
C MET A 174 -11.54 22.66 11.57
N VAL A 175 -12.40 21.63 11.68
CA VAL A 175 -13.73 21.76 12.30
C VAL A 175 -13.61 22.16 13.77
N TRP A 176 -12.69 21.57 14.53
CA TRP A 176 -12.45 21.95 15.93
C TRP A 176 -11.94 23.38 16.08
N TYR A 177 -11.02 23.82 15.23
CA TYR A 177 -10.54 25.21 15.24
C TYR A 177 -11.64 26.21 14.89
N ALA A 178 -12.48 25.90 13.89
CA ALA A 178 -13.61 26.73 13.51
C ALA A 178 -14.64 26.83 14.65
N ALA A 179 -14.95 25.71 15.31
CA ALA A 179 -15.87 25.67 16.45
C ALA A 179 -15.34 26.48 17.64
N ALA A 180 -14.07 26.33 18.00
CA ALA A 180 -13.44 27.09 19.07
C ALA A 180 -13.38 28.59 18.76
N GLY A 181 -13.00 28.97 17.55
CA GLY A 181 -12.98 30.36 17.08
C GLY A 181 -14.38 31.01 17.07
N GLY A 182 -15.39 30.26 16.59
CA GLY A 182 -16.78 30.71 16.62
C GLY A 182 -17.31 30.92 18.03
N LEU A 183 -16.98 30.00 18.97
CA LEU A 183 -17.36 30.17 20.38
C LEU A 183 -16.73 31.41 21.02
N LEU A 184 -15.43 31.64 20.80
CA LEU A 184 -14.73 32.82 21.32
C LEU A 184 -15.30 34.11 20.74
N ALA A 185 -15.53 34.17 19.43
CA ALA A 185 -16.16 35.33 18.78
C ALA A 185 -17.55 35.59 19.33
N GLY A 186 -18.37 34.55 19.52
CA GLY A 186 -19.70 34.65 20.12
C GLY A 186 -19.67 35.22 21.56
N LEU A 187 -18.74 34.74 22.39
CA LEU A 187 -18.53 35.28 23.75
C LEU A 187 -18.15 36.78 23.74
N VAL A 188 -17.21 37.17 22.88
CA VAL A 188 -16.78 38.57 22.74
C VAL A 188 -17.96 39.48 22.33
N LEU A 189 -18.74 39.04 21.33
CA LEU A 189 -19.94 39.77 20.90
C LEU A 189 -20.98 39.88 22.02
N MET A 190 -21.24 38.78 22.74
CA MET A 190 -22.20 38.78 23.85
C MET A 190 -21.76 39.72 24.98
N PHE A 191 -20.47 39.72 25.35
CA PHE A 191 -19.94 40.67 26.33
C PHE A 191 -20.01 42.13 25.86
N GLY A 192 -19.68 42.39 24.60
CA GLY A 192 -19.77 43.75 24.01
C GLY A 192 -21.19 44.29 24.01
N ILE A 193 -22.15 43.49 23.51
CA ILE A 193 -23.57 43.88 23.50
C ILE A 193 -24.10 44.06 24.94
N GLY A 194 -23.78 43.13 25.86
CA GLY A 194 -24.19 43.24 27.24
C GLY A 194 -23.69 44.50 27.94
N ARG A 195 -22.47 44.94 27.61
CA ARG A 195 -21.89 46.19 28.13
C ARG A 195 -22.58 47.44 27.57
N LEU A 196 -22.88 47.46 26.26
CA LEU A 196 -23.62 48.51 25.59
C LEU A 196 -25.06 48.68 26.14
N MET A 197 -25.74 47.58 26.40
CA MET A 197 -27.11 47.59 26.95
C MET A 197 -27.16 48.05 28.42
N ARG A 198 -26.10 47.77 29.21
CA ARG A 198 -26.00 48.27 30.59
C ARG A 198 -25.73 49.79 30.65
N GLY A 199 -24.92 50.31 29.73
CA GLY A 199 -24.65 51.75 29.65
C GLY A 199 -25.88 52.61 29.34
N LYS A 200 -26.84 52.10 28.54
CA LYS A 200 -28.10 52.77 28.18
C LYS A 200 -29.17 52.73 29.28
N ARG A 201 -29.02 51.96 30.35
CA ARG A 201 -29.97 51.93 31.49
C ARG A 201 -29.54 52.84 32.66
N ALA A 202 -28.42 53.50 32.57
CA ALA A 202 -27.88 54.36 33.62
C ALA A 202 -28.11 55.88 33.37
N ASP A 203 -28.72 56.22 32.22
CA ASP A 203 -29.24 57.53 31.86
C ASP A 203 -30.77 57.51 31.93
#